data_567967a4171112ae00c351bf8f32649e
#
_entry.id   567967a4171112ae00c351bf8f32649e
#
_cell.length_a   1.000
_cell.length_b   1.000
_cell.length_c   1.000
_cell.angle_alpha   90.00
_cell.angle_beta   90.00
_cell.angle_gamma   90.00
#
_symmetry.space_group_name_H-M   'P 1'
#
loop_
_entity.id
_entity.type
_entity.pdbx_description
1 polymer ?
#
loop_
_entity_poly.entity_id
_entity_poly.type
_entity_poly.pdbx_seq_one_letter_code
_entity_poly.pdbx_strand_id
1 'polypeptide(L)'
;MADKIFISYRRDQNAANALSIGQYLEHEFGRKNVFIDVDMYAGAKFPTVLEERLRACKVLLALIGRRWLEAVDDKGERRIDNSDDWVRLEISRALERGITVTPVRVDGAELPKKALLPADIQGLLDHQATTVTNSGFRP
;
A
#
# COMPACT_ATOMS: atom_id res chain seq x y z
N MET A 1 -8.08 19.07 6.45
CA MET A 1 -7.32 18.32 7.44
C MET A 1 -6.98 16.92 6.90
N ALA A 2 -5.73 16.49 7.03
CA ALA A 2 -5.30 15.20 6.50
C ALA A 2 -5.72 14.11 7.49
N ASP A 3 -6.78 13.40 7.18
CA ASP A 3 -7.33 12.36 8.05
C ASP A 3 -7.73 11.10 7.31
N LYS A 4 -7.42 11.02 6.01
CA LYS A 4 -7.86 9.89 5.18
C LYS A 4 -6.84 8.75 5.21
N ILE A 5 -7.31 7.58 4.78
CA ILE A 5 -6.55 6.33 4.77
C ILE A 5 -6.35 5.91 3.32
N PHE A 6 -5.12 5.60 2.95
CA PHE A 6 -4.76 5.11 1.62
C PHE A 6 -4.40 3.64 1.72
N ILE A 7 -4.96 2.80 0.85
CA ILE A 7 -4.62 1.38 0.81
C ILE A 7 -3.79 1.11 -0.45
N SER A 8 -2.52 0.75 -0.24
CA SER A 8 -1.58 0.39 -1.30
C SER A 8 -1.50 -1.13 -1.39
N TYR A 9 -1.68 -1.68 -2.59
CA TYR A 9 -1.67 -3.13 -2.77
C TYR A 9 -1.34 -3.51 -4.22
N ARG A 10 -0.92 -4.75 -4.40
CA ARG A 10 -0.72 -5.33 -5.74
C ARG A 10 -2.07 -5.83 -6.27
N ARG A 11 -2.61 -5.17 -7.29
CA ARG A 11 -3.93 -5.49 -7.84
C ARG A 11 -4.07 -6.93 -8.29
N ASP A 12 -3.04 -7.46 -8.92
CA ASP A 12 -3.05 -8.82 -9.46
C ASP A 12 -2.88 -9.90 -8.38
N GLN A 13 -2.66 -9.51 -7.14
CA GLN A 13 -2.40 -10.45 -6.05
C GLN A 13 -3.37 -10.32 -4.88
N ASN A 14 -3.70 -9.11 -4.46
CA ASN A 14 -4.38 -8.86 -3.21
C ASN A 14 -5.63 -7.98 -3.33
N ALA A 15 -6.30 -7.98 -4.49
CA ALA A 15 -7.50 -7.16 -4.67
C ALA A 15 -8.62 -7.53 -3.69
N ALA A 16 -8.80 -8.83 -3.43
CA ALA A 16 -9.83 -9.28 -2.49
C ALA A 16 -9.53 -8.84 -1.06
N ASN A 17 -8.25 -8.90 -0.65
CA ASN A 17 -7.83 -8.41 0.67
C ASN A 17 -8.07 -6.92 0.80
N ALA A 18 -7.71 -6.16 -0.23
CA ALA A 18 -7.90 -4.71 -0.23
C ALA A 18 -9.37 -4.33 -0.13
N LEU A 19 -10.23 -5.03 -0.87
CA LEU A 19 -11.66 -4.78 -0.83
C LEU A 19 -12.24 -5.07 0.56
N SER A 20 -11.86 -6.19 1.15
CA SER A 20 -12.32 -6.60 2.47
C SER A 20 -11.90 -5.61 3.56
N ILE A 21 -10.62 -5.25 3.57
CA ILE A 21 -10.07 -4.26 4.51
C ILE A 21 -10.71 -2.91 4.28
N GLY A 22 -10.86 -2.52 3.01
CA GLY A 22 -11.47 -1.25 2.65
C GLY A 22 -12.90 -1.13 3.13
N GLN A 23 -13.70 -2.18 2.98
CA GLN A 23 -15.08 -2.19 3.45
C GLN A 23 -15.16 -2.04 4.97
N TYR A 24 -14.28 -2.72 5.70
CA TYR A 24 -14.20 -2.57 7.14
C TYR A 24 -13.87 -1.12 7.52
N LEU A 25 -12.87 -0.54 6.90
CA LEU A 25 -12.46 0.83 7.20
C LEU A 25 -13.50 1.86 6.79
N GLU A 26 -14.18 1.63 5.67
CA GLU A 26 -15.27 2.51 5.24
C GLU A 26 -16.42 2.50 6.24
N HIS A 27 -16.70 1.35 6.82
CA HIS A 27 -17.72 1.22 7.86
C HIS A 27 -17.32 2.00 9.12
N GLU A 28 -16.05 1.93 9.52
CA GLU A 28 -15.58 2.56 10.75
C GLU A 28 -15.33 4.07 10.60
N PHE A 29 -14.84 4.52 9.44
CA PHE A 29 -14.36 5.88 9.26
C PHE A 29 -15.10 6.68 8.20
N GLY A 30 -16.02 6.05 7.48
CA GLY A 30 -16.75 6.68 6.39
C GLY A 30 -16.11 6.42 5.04
N ARG A 31 -16.94 6.14 4.05
CA ARG A 31 -16.49 5.78 2.70
C ARG A 31 -15.58 6.81 2.06
N LYS A 32 -15.88 8.09 2.26
CA LYS A 32 -15.13 9.20 1.66
C LYS A 32 -13.72 9.36 2.27
N ASN A 33 -13.45 8.68 3.36
CA ASN A 33 -12.19 8.81 4.09
C ASN A 33 -11.22 7.67 3.77
N VAL A 34 -11.58 6.77 2.85
CA VAL A 34 -10.74 5.63 2.49
C VAL A 34 -10.52 5.62 0.99
N PHE A 35 -9.25 5.64 0.57
CA PHE A 35 -8.88 5.51 -0.83
C PHE A 35 -8.43 4.08 -1.11
N ILE A 36 -9.22 3.36 -1.89
CA ILE A 36 -8.83 2.05 -2.42
C ILE A 36 -8.62 2.26 -3.91
N ASP A 37 -7.41 2.02 -4.38
CA ASP A 37 -7.10 2.26 -5.76
C ASP A 37 -7.67 1.17 -6.66
N VAL A 38 -8.76 1.47 -7.37
CA VAL A 38 -9.25 0.63 -8.46
C VAL A 38 -8.98 1.32 -9.80
N ASP A 39 -9.46 2.54 -9.96
CA ASP A 39 -9.33 3.29 -11.20
C ASP A 39 -8.72 4.68 -10.98
N MET A 40 -8.05 4.86 -9.85
CA MET A 40 -7.55 6.15 -9.42
C MET A 40 -6.62 6.82 -10.45
N TYR A 41 -5.86 5.99 -11.18
CA TYR A 41 -4.87 6.49 -12.12
C TYR A 41 -5.32 6.42 -13.57
N ALA A 42 -6.53 5.94 -13.83
CA ALA A 42 -7.02 5.78 -15.19
C ALA A 42 -7.13 7.14 -15.89
N GLY A 43 -6.43 7.28 -17.02
CA GLY A 43 -6.47 8.50 -17.82
C GLY A 43 -5.81 9.71 -17.22
N ALA A 44 -5.19 9.60 -16.05
CA ALA A 44 -4.55 10.72 -15.36
C ALA A 44 -3.04 10.61 -15.38
N LYS A 45 -2.37 11.75 -15.29
CA LYS A 45 -0.92 11.78 -15.09
C LYS A 45 -0.62 11.35 -13.66
N PHE A 46 0.15 10.31 -13.55
CA PHE A 46 0.39 9.58 -12.33
C PHE A 46 0.81 10.44 -11.13
N PRO A 47 1.91 11.20 -11.19
CA PRO A 47 2.38 11.86 -9.97
C PRO A 47 1.39 12.88 -9.40
N THR A 48 0.64 13.55 -10.27
CA THR A 48 -0.31 14.58 -9.84
C THR A 48 -1.45 13.99 -9.03
N VAL A 49 -2.05 12.90 -9.53
CA VAL A 49 -3.17 12.24 -8.84
C VAL A 49 -2.69 11.67 -7.51
N LEU A 50 -1.55 11.00 -7.51
CA LEU A 50 -0.99 10.42 -6.30
C LEU A 50 -0.72 11.50 -5.24
N GLU A 51 -0.10 12.62 -5.64
CA GLU A 51 0.21 13.69 -4.71
C GLU A 51 -1.06 14.31 -4.10
N GLU A 52 -2.11 14.49 -4.91
CA GLU A 52 -3.40 14.99 -4.42
C GLU A 52 -4.00 14.06 -3.36
N ARG A 53 -3.98 12.74 -3.63
CA ARG A 53 -4.53 11.77 -2.69
C ARG A 53 -3.73 11.71 -1.41
N LEU A 54 -2.40 11.67 -1.51
CA LEU A 54 -1.54 11.60 -0.34
C LEU A 54 -1.66 12.85 0.54
N ARG A 55 -1.87 14.01 -0.07
CA ARG A 55 -2.05 15.25 0.68
C ARG A 55 -3.21 15.17 1.67
N ALA A 56 -4.23 14.39 1.36
CA ALA A 56 -5.40 14.22 2.21
C ALA A 56 -5.27 13.08 3.22
N CYS A 57 -4.18 12.32 3.18
CA CYS A 57 -4.02 11.11 3.99
C CYS A 57 -3.13 11.33 5.20
N LYS A 58 -3.46 10.66 6.31
CA LYS A 58 -2.60 10.58 7.48
C LYS A 58 -1.92 9.22 7.61
N VAL A 59 -2.43 8.20 6.94
CA VAL A 59 -1.85 6.87 6.99
C VAL A 59 -1.98 6.18 5.64
N LEU A 60 -0.95 5.43 5.27
CA LEU A 60 -0.96 4.53 4.14
C LEU A 60 -0.79 3.12 4.66
N LEU A 61 -1.73 2.24 4.33
CA LEU A 61 -1.65 0.82 4.64
C LEU A 61 -1.05 0.10 3.44
N ALA A 62 0.14 -0.47 3.64
CA ALA A 62 0.81 -1.23 2.59
C ALA A 62 0.49 -2.70 2.77
N LEU A 63 -0.38 -3.25 1.93
CA LEU A 63 -0.75 -4.66 2.00
C LEU A 63 0.37 -5.51 1.43
N ILE A 64 0.91 -6.39 2.26
CA ILE A 64 2.03 -7.25 1.89
C ILE A 64 1.56 -8.71 1.94
N GLY A 65 1.36 -9.27 0.75
CA GLY A 65 1.03 -10.66 0.57
C GLY A 65 2.29 -11.49 0.32
N ARG A 66 2.10 -12.79 0.16
CA ARG A 66 3.21 -13.74 0.03
C ARG A 66 4.12 -13.47 -1.17
N ARG A 67 3.59 -12.87 -2.23
CA ARG A 67 4.34 -12.64 -3.47
C ARG A 67 4.60 -11.16 -3.72
N TRP A 68 4.42 -10.33 -2.71
CA TRP A 68 4.55 -8.89 -2.85
C TRP A 68 5.96 -8.50 -3.31
N LEU A 69 6.99 -9.04 -2.65
CA LEU A 69 8.38 -8.75 -2.99
C LEU A 69 8.80 -9.41 -4.30
N GLU A 70 8.24 -10.58 -4.59
CA GLU A 70 8.65 -11.41 -5.73
C GLU A 70 7.93 -11.06 -7.03
N ALA A 71 6.95 -10.16 -7.00
CA ALA A 71 6.21 -9.79 -8.21
C ALA A 71 7.18 -9.31 -9.29
N VAL A 72 7.05 -9.86 -10.49
CA VAL A 72 7.94 -9.55 -11.61
C VAL A 72 7.20 -8.86 -12.74
N ASP A 73 7.96 -8.12 -13.55
CA ASP A 73 7.46 -7.48 -14.75
C ASP A 73 7.57 -8.41 -15.96
N ASP A 74 7.29 -7.89 -17.15
CA ASP A 74 7.33 -8.66 -18.41
C ASP A 74 8.72 -9.20 -18.73
N LYS A 75 9.75 -8.62 -18.14
CA LYS A 75 11.15 -9.02 -18.36
C LYS A 75 11.65 -9.98 -17.28
N GLY A 76 10.81 -10.36 -16.33
CA GLY A 76 11.20 -11.22 -15.22
C GLY A 76 11.95 -10.50 -14.12
N GLU A 77 12.01 -9.18 -14.13
CA GLU A 77 12.64 -8.38 -13.09
C GLU A 77 11.63 -8.06 -11.99
N ARG A 78 12.09 -7.97 -10.74
CA ARG A 78 11.20 -7.63 -9.62
C ARG A 78 10.61 -6.24 -9.86
N ARG A 79 9.29 -6.13 -9.76
CA ARG A 79 8.60 -4.83 -9.92
C ARG A 79 9.09 -3.82 -8.90
N ILE A 80 9.35 -4.25 -7.67
CA ILE A 80 9.75 -3.34 -6.58
C ILE A 80 11.08 -2.64 -6.88
N ASP A 81 11.91 -3.22 -7.73
CA ASP A 81 13.20 -2.63 -8.11
C ASP A 81 13.06 -1.55 -9.19
N ASN A 82 11.91 -1.46 -9.82
CA ASN A 82 11.64 -0.44 -10.83
C ASN A 82 11.13 0.83 -10.15
N SER A 83 11.81 1.95 -10.40
CA SER A 83 11.41 3.24 -9.81
C SER A 83 10.03 3.72 -10.27
N ASP A 84 9.51 3.17 -11.37
CA ASP A 84 8.18 3.50 -11.87
C ASP A 84 7.09 2.55 -11.36
N ASP A 85 7.44 1.57 -10.54
CA ASP A 85 6.46 0.68 -9.95
C ASP A 85 5.50 1.46 -9.05
N TRP A 86 4.19 1.29 -9.29
CA TRP A 86 3.14 2.03 -8.60
C TRP A 86 3.19 1.86 -7.09
N VAL A 87 3.31 0.62 -6.62
CA VAL A 87 3.36 0.33 -5.20
C VAL A 87 4.57 0.99 -4.55
N ARG A 88 5.73 0.89 -5.19
CA ARG A 88 6.94 1.55 -4.70
C ARG A 88 6.77 3.07 -4.63
N LEU A 89 6.17 3.67 -5.67
CA LEU A 89 5.96 5.13 -5.69
C LEU A 89 4.99 5.56 -4.59
N GLU A 90 3.91 4.84 -4.39
CA GLU A 90 2.95 5.16 -3.33
C GLU A 90 3.64 5.18 -1.97
N ILE A 91 4.41 4.14 -1.68
CA ILE A 91 5.10 4.02 -0.39
C ILE A 91 6.18 5.09 -0.25
N SER A 92 7.03 5.28 -1.26
CA SER A 92 8.13 6.23 -1.17
C SER A 92 7.63 7.66 -1.03
N ARG A 93 6.57 8.02 -1.76
CA ARG A 93 5.99 9.36 -1.66
C ARG A 93 5.34 9.59 -0.31
N ALA A 94 4.66 8.58 0.22
CA ALA A 94 4.07 8.67 1.55
C ALA A 94 5.15 8.89 2.62
N LEU A 95 6.24 8.13 2.54
CA LEU A 95 7.36 8.29 3.47
C LEU A 95 7.99 9.68 3.38
N GLU A 96 8.19 10.20 2.17
CA GLU A 96 8.73 11.54 1.97
C GLU A 96 7.86 12.62 2.61
N ARG A 97 6.55 12.44 2.59
CA ARG A 97 5.61 13.42 3.15
C ARG A 97 5.42 13.27 4.66
N GLY A 98 6.07 12.30 5.27
CA GLY A 98 5.89 12.06 6.70
C GLY A 98 4.57 11.40 7.06
N ILE A 99 3.89 10.81 6.10
CA ILE A 99 2.67 10.04 6.34
C ILE A 99 3.06 8.74 7.03
N THR A 100 2.28 8.32 8.02
CA THR A 100 2.51 7.03 8.67
C THR A 100 2.24 5.90 7.67
N VAL A 101 3.26 5.09 7.40
CA VAL A 101 3.13 3.94 6.51
C VAL A 101 3.14 2.68 7.37
N THR A 102 2.03 1.94 7.36
CA THR A 102 1.88 0.74 8.17
C THR A 102 1.84 -0.50 7.28
N PRO A 103 2.81 -1.41 7.43
CA PRO A 103 2.75 -2.69 6.71
C PRO A 103 1.59 -3.53 7.25
N VAL A 104 0.81 -4.11 6.35
CA VAL A 104 -0.29 -5.00 6.70
C VAL A 104 -0.04 -6.36 6.07
N ARG A 105 0.24 -7.36 6.89
CA ARG A 105 0.50 -8.72 6.44
C ARG A 105 -0.82 -9.42 6.13
N VAL A 106 -0.95 -9.94 4.93
CA VAL A 106 -2.16 -10.66 4.51
C VAL A 106 -1.78 -12.07 4.03
N ASP A 107 -2.71 -13.00 4.12
CA ASP A 107 -2.55 -14.38 3.66
C ASP A 107 -1.34 -15.10 4.26
N GLY A 108 -1.01 -14.79 5.50
CA GLY A 108 0.10 -15.42 6.20
C GLY A 108 1.48 -14.99 5.71
N ALA A 109 1.56 -13.89 4.99
CA ALA A 109 2.83 -13.40 4.47
C ALA A 109 3.74 -12.93 5.61
N GLU A 110 5.03 -13.05 5.40
CA GLU A 110 6.03 -12.46 6.28
C GLU A 110 6.49 -11.13 5.70
N LEU A 111 6.97 -10.23 6.56
CA LEU A 111 7.54 -8.99 6.09
C LEU A 111 8.85 -9.25 5.37
N PRO A 112 9.13 -8.52 4.28
CA PRO A 112 10.41 -8.65 3.60
C PRO A 112 11.55 -8.15 4.49
N LYS A 113 12.74 -8.66 4.27
CA LYS A 113 13.94 -8.16 4.94
C LYS A 113 14.28 -6.78 4.37
N LYS A 114 14.68 -5.87 5.25
CA LYS A 114 15.00 -4.49 4.86
C LYS A 114 16.04 -4.43 3.75
N ALA A 115 17.06 -5.29 3.81
CA ALA A 115 18.12 -5.31 2.79
C ALA A 115 17.63 -5.68 1.39
N LEU A 116 16.45 -6.29 1.27
CA LEU A 116 15.86 -6.67 -0.02
C LEU A 116 15.02 -5.57 -0.64
N LEU A 117 14.81 -4.46 0.07
CA LEU A 117 13.99 -3.35 -0.40
C LEU A 117 14.87 -2.23 -0.96
N PRO A 118 14.39 -1.53 -2.02
CA PRO A 118 15.04 -0.30 -2.45
C PRO A 118 15.15 0.70 -1.30
N ALA A 119 16.18 1.52 -1.32
CA ALA A 119 16.48 2.45 -0.23
C ALA A 119 15.32 3.40 0.09
N ASP A 120 14.58 3.84 -0.94
CA ASP A 120 13.51 4.83 -0.77
C ASP A 120 12.25 4.28 -0.09
N ILE A 121 12.15 2.97 0.09
CA ILE A 121 11.00 2.35 0.78
C ILE A 121 11.40 1.52 2.00
N GLN A 122 12.65 1.52 2.39
CA GLN A 122 13.09 0.79 3.58
C GLN A 122 12.42 1.28 4.85
N GLY A 123 12.02 2.56 4.89
CA GLY A 123 11.29 3.14 6.02
C GLY A 123 9.94 2.49 6.29
N LEU A 124 9.40 1.75 5.31
CA LEU A 124 8.19 0.94 5.50
C LEU A 124 8.30 0.01 6.71
N LEU A 125 9.49 -0.51 6.98
CA LEU A 125 9.72 -1.47 8.05
C LEU A 125 10.03 -0.83 9.40
N ASP A 126 10.06 0.49 9.47
CA ASP A 126 10.33 1.20 10.73
C ASP A 126 9.09 1.30 11.62
N HIS A 127 7.92 0.94 11.09
CA HIS A 127 6.66 0.98 11.82
C HIS A 127 6.18 -0.41 12.14
N GLN A 128 5.39 -0.51 13.21
CA GLN A 128 4.83 -1.79 13.64
C GLN A 128 3.84 -2.32 12.60
N ALA A 129 4.00 -3.59 12.24
CA ALA A 129 3.12 -4.24 11.27
C ALA A 129 1.80 -4.68 11.90
N THR A 130 0.76 -4.70 11.08
CA THR A 130 -0.55 -5.26 11.41
C THR A 130 -0.75 -6.54 10.61
N THR A 131 -1.44 -7.51 11.21
CA THR A 131 -1.71 -8.79 10.55
C THR A 131 -3.21 -8.97 10.36
N VAL A 132 -3.59 -9.40 9.14
CA VAL A 132 -4.96 -9.79 8.84
C VAL A 132 -5.02 -11.30 8.72
N THR A 133 -5.92 -11.92 9.45
CA THR A 133 -6.10 -13.38 9.47
C THR A 133 -7.44 -13.76 8.84
N ASN A 134 -7.64 -15.06 8.64
CA ASN A 134 -8.92 -15.57 8.12
C ASN A 134 -10.07 -15.31 9.07
N SER A 135 -9.81 -15.01 10.33
CA SER A 135 -10.85 -14.69 11.32
C SER A 135 -11.21 -13.20 11.35
N GLY A 136 -10.60 -12.40 10.47
CA GLY A 136 -10.92 -11.00 10.29
C GLY A 136 -9.73 -10.07 10.46
N PHE A 137 -10.03 -8.77 10.34
CA PHE A 137 -9.03 -7.72 10.49
C PHE A 137 -8.78 -7.45 11.97
N ARG A 138 -7.52 -7.50 12.37
CA ARG A 138 -7.09 -7.16 13.73
C ARG A 138 -5.91 -6.22 13.66
N PRO A 139 -6.07 -5.00 14.13
CA PRO A 139 -4.97 -4.04 14.19
C PRO A 139 -3.85 -4.48 15.10
#